data_08caf287de5057a4ff7992c742f34f33
#
_entry.id   08caf287de5057a4ff7992c742f34f33
#
_cell.length_a   1.000
_cell.length_b   1.000
_cell.length_c   1.000
_cell.angle_alpha   90.00
_cell.angle_beta   90.00
_cell.angle_gamma   90.00
#
_symmetry.space_group_name_H-M   'P 1'
#
loop_
_entity.id
_entity.type
_entity.pdbx_description
1 polymer ?
#
loop_
_entity_poly.entity_id
_entity_poly.type
_entity_poly.pdbx_seq_one_letter_code
_entity_poly.pdbx_strand_id
1 'polypeptide(L)'
;MELKWPKFISVVVDDMEKQRRFYRDILGFREAESSEQWVDFRLPGGYLELLKRDASPQRSSKRFQVGFTVDDIHAAREELMRRGVESISEIEGDEPGSKNLWCHFRDAEGNVFEITQWLKNPEG
;
A
#
# COMPACT_ATOMS: atom_id res chain seq x y z
N MET A 1 11.50 7.70 -26.12
CA MET A 1 11.37 6.78 -24.98
C MET A 1 10.01 6.96 -24.34
N GLU A 2 9.32 5.87 -24.10
CA GLU A 2 8.04 5.91 -23.41
C GLU A 2 8.18 5.26 -22.05
N LEU A 3 7.92 6.03 -20.99
CA LEU A 3 7.87 5.50 -19.64
C LEU A 3 6.45 5.01 -19.36
N LYS A 4 6.33 3.76 -18.98
CA LYS A 4 5.04 3.12 -18.68
C LYS A 4 4.77 3.12 -17.19
N TRP A 5 3.54 2.84 -16.81
CA TRP A 5 3.19 2.71 -15.41
C TRP A 5 4.05 1.61 -14.77
N PRO A 6 4.59 1.84 -13.57
CA PRO A 6 5.52 0.88 -12.96
C PRO A 6 4.87 -0.47 -12.69
N LYS A 7 5.68 -1.52 -12.80
CA LYS A 7 5.26 -2.89 -12.53
C LYS A 7 5.33 -3.22 -11.03
N PHE A 8 6.15 -2.49 -10.30
CA PHE A 8 6.28 -2.69 -8.88
C PHE A 8 6.56 -1.37 -8.16
N ILE A 9 6.25 -1.37 -6.88
CA ILE A 9 6.57 -0.28 -5.97
C ILE A 9 7.32 -0.89 -4.80
N SER A 10 8.42 -0.26 -4.38
CA SER A 10 9.22 -0.74 -3.26
C SER A 10 8.93 0.09 -2.02
N VAL A 11 8.73 -0.60 -0.91
CA VAL A 11 8.69 0.00 0.42
C VAL A 11 10.00 -0.37 1.09
N VAL A 12 10.79 0.63 1.45
CA VAL A 12 12.06 0.40 2.14
C VAL A 12 11.75 0.09 3.59
N VAL A 13 12.32 -1.01 4.10
CA VAL A 13 12.00 -1.50 5.45
C VAL A 13 13.26 -1.61 6.30
N ASP A 14 13.08 -1.42 7.61
CA ASP A 14 14.13 -1.59 8.59
C ASP A 14 14.05 -2.97 9.24
N ASP A 15 12.86 -3.41 9.59
CA ASP A 15 12.61 -4.73 10.15
C ASP A 15 11.80 -5.56 9.16
N MET A 16 12.49 -6.36 8.36
CA MET A 16 11.86 -7.14 7.29
C MET A 16 10.82 -8.12 7.83
N GLU A 17 11.11 -8.84 8.92
CA GLU A 17 10.17 -9.83 9.43
C GLU A 17 8.88 -9.19 9.96
N LYS A 18 9.00 -8.04 10.61
CA LYS A 18 7.84 -7.30 11.11
C LYS A 18 6.95 -6.83 9.96
N GLN A 19 7.57 -6.24 8.92
CA GLN A 19 6.83 -5.75 7.76
C GLN A 19 6.28 -6.89 6.91
N ARG A 20 7.03 -7.99 6.78
CA ARG A 20 6.56 -9.16 6.06
C ARG A 20 5.30 -9.73 6.72
N ARG A 21 5.28 -9.85 8.04
CA ARG A 21 4.10 -10.31 8.76
C ARG A 21 2.92 -9.36 8.59
N PHE A 22 3.18 -8.05 8.60
CA PHE A 22 2.12 -7.07 8.41
C PHE A 22 1.44 -7.24 7.05
N TYR A 23 2.22 -7.22 5.96
CA TYR A 23 1.64 -7.28 4.62
C TYR A 23 1.07 -8.66 4.30
N ARG A 24 1.72 -9.72 4.72
CA ARG A 24 1.26 -11.08 4.45
C ARG A 24 0.11 -11.50 5.35
N ASP A 25 0.26 -11.34 6.67
CA ASP A 25 -0.68 -11.93 7.62
C ASP A 25 -1.82 -10.99 7.99
N ILE A 26 -1.56 -9.69 8.10
CA ILE A 26 -2.59 -8.72 8.47
C ILE A 26 -3.34 -8.23 7.24
N LEU A 27 -2.63 -7.75 6.21
CA LEU A 27 -3.28 -7.31 4.98
C LEU A 27 -3.68 -8.48 4.06
N GLY A 28 -3.09 -9.65 4.24
CA GLY A 28 -3.44 -10.83 3.47
C GLY A 28 -2.84 -10.86 2.06
N PHE A 29 -1.73 -10.17 1.84
CA PHE A 29 -1.08 -10.16 0.54
C PHE A 29 -0.41 -11.50 0.26
N ARG A 30 -0.46 -11.92 -1.01
CA ARG A 30 0.14 -13.17 -1.45
C ARG A 30 1.63 -12.97 -1.74
N GLU A 31 2.47 -13.64 -0.97
CA GLU A 31 3.91 -13.59 -1.19
C GLU A 31 4.25 -14.37 -2.48
N ALA A 32 5.04 -13.75 -3.36
CA ALA A 32 5.46 -14.35 -4.63
C ALA A 32 6.87 -14.92 -4.52
N GLU A 33 7.87 -14.05 -4.41
CA GLU A 33 9.27 -14.45 -4.33
C GLU A 33 9.95 -13.68 -3.23
N SER A 34 11.07 -14.21 -2.74
CA SER A 34 11.84 -13.54 -1.71
C SER A 34 13.32 -13.90 -1.80
N SER A 35 14.14 -13.03 -1.23
CA SER A 35 15.56 -13.25 -1.02
C SER A 35 15.88 -12.75 0.39
N GLU A 36 17.17 -12.69 0.74
CA GLU A 36 17.56 -12.12 2.03
C GLU A 36 17.37 -10.60 2.05
N GLN A 37 17.30 -9.95 0.89
CA GLN A 37 17.25 -8.50 0.77
C GLN A 37 15.87 -7.96 0.46
N TRP A 38 14.97 -8.76 -0.08
CA TRP A 38 13.66 -8.30 -0.52
C TRP A 38 12.61 -9.40 -0.44
N VAL A 39 11.34 -8.96 -0.36
CA VAL A 39 10.16 -9.84 -0.42
C VAL A 39 9.17 -9.20 -1.36
N ASP A 40 8.68 -9.96 -2.34
CA ASP A 40 7.66 -9.51 -3.29
C ASP A 40 6.30 -10.07 -2.94
N PHE A 41 5.30 -9.21 -2.98
CA PHE A 41 3.90 -9.59 -2.86
C PHE A 41 3.20 -9.32 -4.18
N ARG A 42 2.40 -10.29 -4.63
CA ARG A 42 1.67 -10.16 -5.87
C ARG A 42 0.28 -9.59 -5.62
N LEU A 43 -0.05 -8.48 -6.31
CA LEU A 43 -1.37 -7.88 -6.29
C LEU A 43 -1.89 -7.79 -7.72
N PRO A 44 -3.23 -7.71 -7.91
CA PRO A 44 -3.76 -7.43 -9.24
C PRO A 44 -3.14 -6.14 -9.78
N GLY A 45 -2.49 -6.23 -10.93
CA GLY A 45 -1.87 -5.08 -11.57
C GLY A 45 -0.37 -4.92 -11.36
N GLY A 46 0.24 -5.64 -10.42
CA GLY A 46 1.67 -5.51 -10.20
C GLY A 46 2.16 -6.14 -8.92
N TYR A 47 3.29 -5.63 -8.43
CA TYR A 47 3.95 -6.17 -7.25
C TYR A 47 4.21 -5.08 -6.24
N LEU A 48 4.10 -5.42 -4.96
CA LEU A 48 4.64 -4.62 -3.88
C LEU A 48 5.90 -5.34 -3.39
N GLU A 49 7.01 -4.61 -3.35
CA GLU A 49 8.27 -5.16 -2.87
C GLU A 49 8.61 -4.54 -1.52
N LEU A 50 8.99 -5.37 -0.56
CA LEU A 50 9.64 -4.90 0.65
C LEU A 50 11.13 -5.03 0.42
N LEU A 51 11.87 -3.94 0.59
CA LEU A 51 13.30 -3.89 0.30
C LEU A 51 14.05 -3.42 1.54
N LYS A 52 15.04 -4.20 1.99
CA LYS A 52 15.84 -3.79 3.13
C LYS A 52 16.56 -2.47 2.85
N ARG A 53 16.65 -1.62 3.86
CA ARG A 53 17.24 -0.29 3.70
C ARG A 53 18.66 -0.34 3.17
N ASP A 54 19.47 -1.29 3.62
CA ASP A 54 20.85 -1.40 3.18
C ASP A 54 20.99 -1.90 1.73
N ALA A 55 19.91 -2.45 1.16
CA ALA A 55 19.89 -2.86 -0.25
C ALA A 55 19.35 -1.76 -1.16
N SER A 56 18.92 -0.63 -0.61
CA SER A 56 18.36 0.47 -1.37
C SER A 56 19.31 1.67 -1.33
N PRO A 57 19.51 2.38 -2.46
CA PRO A 57 20.19 3.67 -2.43
C PRO A 57 19.36 4.75 -1.77
N GLN A 58 18.06 4.54 -1.62
CA GLN A 58 17.16 5.50 -0.99
C GLN A 58 17.30 5.45 0.53
N ARG A 59 17.76 6.54 1.14
CA ARG A 59 17.95 6.62 2.59
C ARG A 59 16.77 7.25 3.33
N SER A 60 15.91 7.98 2.62
CA SER A 60 14.70 8.57 3.18
C SER A 60 13.51 8.11 2.37
N SER A 61 12.68 7.24 2.94
CA SER A 61 11.57 6.60 2.24
C SER A 61 10.24 7.34 2.42
N LYS A 62 10.24 8.50 3.06
CA LYS A 62 8.98 9.15 3.45
C LYS A 62 8.38 10.08 2.40
N ARG A 63 8.92 10.08 1.19
CA ARG A 63 8.46 10.97 0.11
C ARG A 63 7.42 10.35 -0.81
N PHE A 64 7.22 9.04 -0.73
CA PHE A 64 6.26 8.33 -1.56
C PHE A 64 5.23 7.64 -0.68
N GLN A 65 4.01 7.55 -1.19
CA GLN A 65 2.91 6.93 -0.50
C GLN A 65 2.23 5.96 -1.46
N VAL A 66 1.99 4.74 -0.98
CA VAL A 66 1.31 3.72 -1.77
C VAL A 66 -0.19 3.87 -1.58
N GLY A 67 -0.94 3.87 -2.68
CA GLY A 67 -2.40 3.84 -2.64
C GLY A 67 -2.91 2.54 -3.23
N PHE A 68 -3.64 1.76 -2.43
CA PHE A 68 -4.25 0.52 -2.89
C PHE A 68 -5.70 0.80 -3.30
N THR A 69 -6.12 0.26 -4.44
CA THR A 69 -7.50 0.36 -4.88
C THR A 69 -8.36 -0.70 -4.20
N VAL A 70 -9.52 -0.32 -3.74
CA VAL A 70 -10.52 -1.22 -3.14
C VAL A 70 -11.86 -1.00 -3.82
N ASP A 71 -12.72 -2.01 -3.77
CA ASP A 71 -14.04 -1.92 -4.38
C ASP A 71 -15.05 -1.17 -3.49
N ASP A 72 -14.94 -1.34 -2.17
CA ASP A 72 -15.84 -0.71 -1.20
C ASP A 72 -14.98 -0.18 -0.04
N ILE A 73 -14.74 1.12 -0.04
CA ILE A 73 -13.85 1.74 0.94
C ILE A 73 -14.41 1.71 2.36
N HIS A 74 -15.74 1.77 2.52
CA HIS A 74 -16.33 1.72 3.85
C HIS A 74 -16.12 0.34 4.48
N ALA A 75 -16.35 -0.72 3.71
CA ALA A 75 -16.13 -2.09 4.17
C ALA A 75 -14.64 -2.36 4.40
N ALA A 76 -13.78 -1.88 3.50
CA ALA A 76 -12.33 -2.07 3.62
C ALA A 76 -11.79 -1.38 4.86
N ARG A 77 -12.22 -0.14 5.12
CA ARG A 77 -11.78 0.61 6.29
C ARG A 77 -12.16 -0.12 7.58
N GLU A 78 -13.41 -0.57 7.67
CA GLU A 78 -13.86 -1.32 8.85
C GLU A 78 -13.05 -2.60 9.06
N GLU A 79 -12.78 -3.32 7.99
CA GLU A 79 -12.02 -4.57 8.05
C GLU A 79 -10.59 -4.33 8.54
N LEU A 80 -9.92 -3.30 7.99
CA LEU A 80 -8.56 -2.97 8.42
C LEU A 80 -8.52 -2.58 9.90
N MET A 81 -9.50 -1.81 10.34
CA MET A 81 -9.59 -1.43 11.75
C MET A 81 -9.83 -2.64 12.65
N ARG A 82 -10.66 -3.60 12.23
CA ARG A 82 -10.85 -4.85 12.97
C ARG A 82 -9.57 -5.66 13.07
N ARG A 83 -8.72 -5.59 12.05
CA ARG A 83 -7.43 -6.29 12.04
C ARG A 83 -6.36 -5.55 12.82
N GLY A 84 -6.70 -4.43 13.42
CA GLY A 84 -5.79 -3.66 14.25
C GLY A 84 -4.86 -2.72 13.48
N VAL A 85 -5.17 -2.42 12.22
CA VAL A 85 -4.38 -1.47 11.44
C VAL A 85 -4.72 -0.05 11.91
N GLU A 86 -3.70 0.74 12.19
CA GLU A 86 -3.88 2.11 12.67
C GLU A 86 -4.46 3.02 11.60
N SER A 87 -5.67 3.53 11.83
CA SER A 87 -6.32 4.52 10.97
C SER A 87 -5.86 5.91 11.36
N ILE A 88 -5.49 6.74 10.38
CA ILE A 88 -5.06 8.10 10.65
C ILE A 88 -5.94 9.15 9.98
N SER A 89 -6.97 8.74 9.27
CA SER A 89 -7.94 9.68 8.70
C SER A 89 -9.31 9.03 8.54
N GLU A 90 -10.33 9.88 8.48
CA GLU A 90 -11.66 9.47 8.05
C GLU A 90 -11.68 9.32 6.53
N ILE A 91 -12.78 8.80 5.99
CA ILE A 91 -12.96 8.73 4.54
C ILE A 91 -13.22 10.15 4.03
N GLU A 92 -12.47 10.52 3.00
CA GLU A 92 -12.54 11.83 2.37
C GLU A 92 -12.97 11.71 0.92
N GLY A 93 -13.32 12.85 0.30
CA GLY A 93 -13.71 12.88 -1.10
C GLY A 93 -15.20 12.73 -1.33
N ASP A 94 -16.01 12.77 -0.28
CA ASP A 94 -17.47 12.63 -0.39
C ASP A 94 -18.12 13.99 -0.68
N GLU A 95 -17.74 14.58 -1.80
CA GLU A 95 -18.29 15.87 -2.24
C GLU A 95 -18.69 15.77 -3.71
N PRO A 96 -19.64 16.63 -4.16
CA PRO A 96 -20.10 16.59 -5.54
C PRO A 96 -18.93 16.74 -6.54
N GLY A 97 -18.89 15.84 -7.53
CA GLY A 97 -17.85 15.87 -8.57
C GLY A 97 -16.56 15.16 -8.21
N SER A 98 -16.47 14.58 -7.03
CA SER A 98 -15.28 13.84 -6.64
C SER A 98 -15.08 12.61 -7.53
N LYS A 99 -13.80 12.32 -7.86
CA LYS A 99 -13.44 11.16 -8.67
C LYS A 99 -13.27 9.90 -7.83
N ASN A 100 -12.94 10.06 -6.57
CA ASN A 100 -12.63 8.93 -5.70
C ASN A 100 -12.89 9.28 -4.25
N LEU A 101 -12.97 8.22 -3.44
CA LEU A 101 -12.98 8.30 -1.99
C LEU A 101 -11.66 7.72 -1.50
N TRP A 102 -11.09 8.27 -0.43
CA TRP A 102 -9.81 7.79 0.09
C TRP A 102 -9.71 7.95 1.60
N CYS A 103 -8.85 7.14 2.21
CA CYS A 103 -8.45 7.31 3.61
C CYS A 103 -7.09 6.69 3.83
N HIS A 104 -6.49 6.98 4.98
CA HIS A 104 -5.11 6.65 5.27
C HIS A 104 -4.95 5.78 6.50
N PHE A 105 -3.93 4.94 6.46
CA PHE A 105 -3.54 4.02 7.53
C PHE A 105 -2.02 4.02 7.65
N ARG A 106 -1.52 3.40 8.73
CA ARG A 106 -0.08 3.17 8.89
C ARG A 106 0.21 1.68 8.84
N ASP A 107 1.34 1.33 8.22
CA ASP A 107 1.84 -0.03 8.27
C ASP A 107 2.59 -0.27 9.58
N ALA A 108 3.20 -1.46 9.73
CA ALA A 108 3.82 -1.86 11.01
C ALA A 108 5.04 -1.00 11.37
N GLU A 109 5.64 -0.31 10.42
CA GLU A 109 6.76 0.61 10.67
C GLU A 109 6.34 2.08 10.62
N GLY A 110 5.03 2.33 10.57
CA GLY A 110 4.49 3.68 10.59
C GLY A 110 4.45 4.37 9.23
N ASN A 111 4.71 3.66 8.15
CA ASN A 111 4.58 4.25 6.82
C ASN A 111 3.11 4.46 6.51
N VAL A 112 2.78 5.63 6.01
CA VAL A 112 1.41 5.94 5.62
C VAL A 112 1.11 5.26 4.29
N PHE A 113 -0.03 4.59 4.22
CA PHE A 113 -0.57 4.12 2.95
C PHE A 113 -2.04 4.52 2.84
N GLU A 114 -2.53 4.55 1.63
CA GLU A 114 -3.88 4.97 1.31
C GLU A 114 -4.67 3.79 0.76
N ILE A 115 -5.98 3.76 1.05
CA ILE A 115 -6.91 2.95 0.26
C ILE A 115 -7.82 3.90 -0.49
N THR A 116 -8.17 3.55 -1.72
CA THR A 116 -8.93 4.42 -2.63
C THR A 116 -9.99 3.61 -3.35
N GLN A 117 -11.20 4.14 -3.37
CA GLN A 117 -12.28 3.61 -4.21
C GLN A 117 -12.55 4.62 -5.33
N TRP A 118 -12.41 4.19 -6.56
CA TRP A 118 -12.68 5.04 -7.71
C TRP A 118 -14.19 5.09 -7.97
N LEU A 119 -14.71 6.30 -8.05
CA LEU A 119 -16.13 6.55 -8.37
C LEU A 119 -16.33 6.68 -9.87
N LYS A 120 -15.25 7.03 -10.58
CA LYS A 120 -15.21 7.11 -12.03
C LYS A 120 -13.94 6.42 -12.50
N ASN A 121 -13.98 5.85 -13.72
CA ASN A 121 -12.80 5.25 -14.31
C ASN A 121 -11.71 6.32 -14.45
N PRO A 122 -10.52 6.12 -13.82
CA PRO A 122 -9.44 7.10 -13.91
C PRO A 122 -8.89 7.29 -15.32
N GLU A 123 -9.17 6.35 -16.23
CA GLU A 123 -8.76 6.45 -17.63
C GLU A 123 -9.81 7.13 -18.51
N GLY A 124 -10.99 7.37 -17.94
CA GLY A 124 -12.12 7.95 -18.64
C GLY A 124 -12.07 9.45 -18.80
#